data_64d743f7545d950ad024ce912e047488
#
_entry.id   64d743f7545d950ad024ce912e047488
#
_cell.length_a   1.000
_cell.length_b   1.000
_cell.length_c   1.000
_cell.angle_alpha   90.00
_cell.angle_beta   90.00
_cell.angle_gamma   90.00
#
_symmetry.space_group_name_H-M   'P 1'
#
loop_
_entity.id
_entity.type
_entity.pdbx_description
1 polymer ?
#
loop_
_entity_poly.entity_id
_entity_poly.type
_entity_poly.pdbx_seq_one_letter_code
_entity_poly.pdbx_strand_id
1 'polypeptide(L)'
;HFIYVIASDGDVQEGVTSEASSLAGTQQLGNLIVFWDDNGISIEDQTEIAFNEDVVARYAAYGWQTLEVTGEDVEGILDAVERAQAETSRPTFIRLSSVIAYPAPTKMDTGASHGAALGAEEITGIKQALDFPDEPFPVEDNVLSHTRSLIERGAQAHEQWQGLFDAWAEKNPENKALFDRLYSRELPAGFDAEVPSWDAGESLATRKASEATLQALGKTLPELWGGSADLAGSTNTIIKGSPSFGPEAISTRNFSAEPGGRNLHFGIREHGMVAILNGIALHGPTRPYGATFLQFSDYARGAVRLGALMQSDVYHVWTHDSIGLGEDGPTHQPVEHL
;
A
#
# COMPACT_ATOMS: atom_id res chain seq x y z
N HIS A 1 6.88 10.44 10.29
CA HIS A 1 5.58 9.80 10.07
C HIS A 1 5.80 8.32 9.76
N PHE A 2 5.30 7.43 10.62
CA PHE A 2 5.40 5.98 10.45
C PHE A 2 4.07 5.41 9.97
N ILE A 3 4.14 4.35 9.19
CA ILE A 3 3.00 3.56 8.70
C ILE A 3 3.06 2.20 9.39
N TYR A 4 2.03 1.86 10.12
CA TYR A 4 1.90 0.56 10.79
C TYR A 4 0.87 -0.29 10.06
N VAL A 5 1.24 -1.53 9.80
CA VAL A 5 0.37 -2.53 9.15
C VAL A 5 0.31 -3.75 10.06
N ILE A 6 -0.88 -4.33 10.20
CA ILE A 6 -1.09 -5.64 10.82
C ILE A 6 -1.43 -6.60 9.69
N ALA A 7 -0.68 -7.68 9.58
CA ALA A 7 -0.85 -8.76 8.62
C ALA A 7 -1.11 -10.08 9.35
N SER A 8 -2.00 -10.89 8.81
CA SER A 8 -2.30 -12.24 9.28
C SER A 8 -1.47 -13.31 8.55
N ASP A 9 -1.62 -14.57 8.95
CA ASP A 9 -1.04 -15.72 8.25
C ASP A 9 -1.50 -15.77 6.78
N GLY A 10 -2.78 -15.50 6.52
CA GLY A 10 -3.31 -15.43 5.16
C GLY A 10 -2.66 -14.30 4.34
N ASP A 11 -2.49 -13.11 4.93
CA ASP A 11 -1.90 -11.98 4.24
C ASP A 11 -0.46 -12.27 3.79
N VAL A 12 0.36 -12.93 4.61
CA VAL A 12 1.75 -13.24 4.24
C VAL A 12 1.87 -14.41 3.24
N GLN A 13 0.82 -15.21 3.07
CA GLN A 13 0.74 -16.25 2.04
C GLN A 13 0.36 -15.68 0.67
N GLU A 14 -0.34 -14.55 0.62
CA GLU A 14 -0.79 -13.94 -0.63
C GLU A 14 0.40 -13.52 -1.53
N GLY A 15 0.34 -13.88 -2.81
CA GLY A 15 1.37 -13.52 -3.78
C GLY A 15 1.58 -12.02 -3.91
N VAL A 16 0.50 -11.23 -3.84
CA VAL A 16 0.56 -9.76 -3.90
C VAL A 16 1.36 -9.15 -2.76
N THR A 17 1.33 -9.77 -1.58
CA THR A 17 2.14 -9.34 -0.43
C THR A 17 3.63 -9.51 -0.70
N SER A 18 4.02 -10.62 -1.35
CA SER A 18 5.41 -10.85 -1.77
C SER A 18 5.88 -9.81 -2.79
N GLU A 19 5.02 -9.47 -3.77
CA GLU A 19 5.30 -8.42 -4.77
C GLU A 19 5.52 -7.05 -4.10
N ALA A 20 4.59 -6.64 -3.24
CA ALA A 20 4.63 -5.35 -2.55
C ALA A 20 5.82 -5.26 -1.57
N SER A 21 6.05 -6.31 -0.78
CA SER A 21 7.13 -6.35 0.22
C SER A 21 8.52 -6.34 -0.42
N SER A 22 8.71 -7.08 -1.52
CA SER A 22 9.95 -7.04 -2.29
C SER A 22 10.23 -5.62 -2.84
N LEU A 23 9.20 -4.95 -3.36
CA LEU A 23 9.34 -3.57 -3.84
C LEU A 23 9.62 -2.60 -2.69
N ALA A 24 8.94 -2.72 -1.55
CA ALA A 24 9.17 -1.88 -0.37
C ALA A 24 10.61 -1.97 0.15
N GLY A 25 11.20 -3.17 0.15
CA GLY A 25 12.62 -3.37 0.45
C GLY A 25 13.54 -2.68 -0.54
N THR A 26 13.26 -2.82 -1.85
CA THR A 26 14.01 -2.14 -2.92
C THR A 26 13.95 -0.63 -2.79
N GLN A 27 12.78 -0.09 -2.44
CA GLN A 27 12.54 1.34 -2.24
C GLN A 27 13.03 1.86 -0.88
N GLN A 28 13.51 0.98 -0.01
CA GLN A 28 14.04 1.32 1.33
C GLN A 28 13.05 2.15 2.14
N LEU A 29 11.78 1.72 2.22
CA LEU A 29 10.72 2.46 2.91
C LEU A 29 10.85 2.35 4.44
N GLY A 30 11.82 3.06 5.02
CA GLY A 30 12.19 2.98 6.44
C GLY A 30 11.11 3.47 7.42
N ASN A 31 10.01 4.03 6.94
CA ASN A 31 8.85 4.41 7.74
C ASN A 31 7.72 3.36 7.76
N LEU A 32 7.90 2.24 7.05
CA LEU A 32 6.93 1.15 6.99
C LEU A 32 7.28 0.08 8.02
N ILE A 33 6.34 -0.21 8.93
CA ILE A 33 6.47 -1.20 10.00
C ILE A 33 5.29 -2.16 9.88
N VAL A 34 5.58 -3.43 9.68
CA VAL A 34 4.56 -4.48 9.53
C VAL A 34 4.65 -5.45 10.70
N PHE A 35 3.54 -5.66 11.40
CA PHE A 35 3.37 -6.74 12.36
C PHE A 35 2.69 -7.91 11.66
N TRP A 36 3.28 -9.07 11.73
CA TRP A 36 2.66 -10.31 11.34
C TRP A 36 2.14 -11.03 12.58
N ASP A 37 0.83 -11.14 12.70
CA ASP A 37 0.16 -11.96 13.71
C ASP A 37 0.28 -13.43 13.29
N ASP A 38 1.39 -14.03 13.72
CA ASP A 38 1.75 -15.43 13.46
C ASP A 38 1.10 -16.32 14.53
N ASN A 39 -0.12 -16.74 14.24
CA ASN A 39 -0.87 -17.65 15.10
C ASN A 39 -1.00 -19.07 14.52
N GLY A 40 -0.53 -19.28 13.30
CA GLY A 40 -0.48 -20.59 12.65
C GLY A 40 -1.83 -21.18 12.24
N ILE A 41 -2.93 -20.41 12.31
CA ILE A 41 -4.28 -20.89 12.03
C ILE A 41 -4.94 -20.14 10.87
N SER A 42 -5.59 -20.89 9.99
CA SER A 42 -6.43 -20.40 8.91
C SER A 42 -7.79 -21.10 8.91
N ILE A 43 -8.60 -20.92 7.87
CA ILE A 43 -9.89 -21.60 7.71
C ILE A 43 -9.74 -23.13 7.71
N GLU A 44 -8.66 -23.64 7.12
CA GLU A 44 -8.37 -25.10 7.07
C GLU A 44 -7.64 -25.62 8.31
N ASP A 45 -7.63 -24.86 9.41
CA ASP A 45 -6.92 -25.12 10.66
C ASP A 45 -5.43 -24.76 10.56
N GLN A 46 -4.51 -25.63 10.93
CA GLN A 46 -3.08 -25.32 10.97
C GLN A 46 -2.49 -25.04 9.59
N THR A 47 -1.85 -23.90 9.47
CA THR A 47 -1.27 -23.43 8.19
C THR A 47 -0.18 -24.34 7.67
N GLU A 48 0.50 -25.11 8.54
CA GLU A 48 1.58 -26.03 8.21
C GLU A 48 1.20 -27.08 7.14
N ILE A 49 -0.09 -27.38 6.98
CA ILE A 49 -0.55 -28.32 5.94
C ILE A 49 -0.25 -27.83 4.52
N ALA A 50 -0.16 -26.50 4.33
CA ALA A 50 0.03 -25.88 3.02
C ALA A 50 1.16 -24.86 2.97
N PHE A 51 1.70 -24.42 4.11
CA PHE A 51 2.61 -23.29 4.20
C PHE A 51 3.68 -23.51 5.27
N ASN A 52 4.91 -23.87 4.84
CA ASN A 52 6.05 -24.23 5.71
C ASN A 52 7.31 -23.40 5.43
N GLU A 53 7.19 -22.25 4.80
CA GLU A 53 8.36 -21.44 4.51
C GLU A 53 8.79 -20.60 5.72
N ASP A 54 10.07 -20.27 5.76
CA ASP A 54 10.60 -19.30 6.74
C ASP A 54 10.29 -17.87 6.26
N VAL A 55 9.16 -17.34 6.72
CA VAL A 55 8.70 -15.99 6.37
C VAL A 55 9.67 -14.92 6.83
N VAL A 56 10.26 -15.06 8.02
CA VAL A 56 11.25 -14.11 8.56
C VAL A 56 12.47 -14.03 7.65
N ALA A 57 12.99 -15.19 7.24
CA ALA A 57 14.10 -15.25 6.29
C ALA A 57 13.73 -14.68 4.91
N ARG A 58 12.49 -14.89 4.45
CA ARG A 58 11.99 -14.29 3.20
C ARG A 58 12.02 -12.76 3.26
N TYR A 59 11.51 -12.15 4.34
CA TYR A 59 11.54 -10.70 4.52
C TYR A 59 12.97 -10.16 4.68
N ALA A 60 13.83 -10.87 5.40
CA ALA A 60 15.26 -10.54 5.46
C ALA A 60 15.91 -10.53 4.07
N ALA A 61 15.55 -11.48 3.19
CA ALA A 61 16.02 -11.54 1.81
C ALA A 61 15.49 -10.37 0.94
N TYR A 62 14.31 -9.81 1.26
CA TYR A 62 13.83 -8.57 0.64
C TYR A 62 14.57 -7.31 1.11
N GLY A 63 15.47 -7.42 2.08
CA GLY A 63 16.23 -6.30 2.62
C GLY A 63 15.56 -5.58 3.80
N TRP A 64 14.53 -6.17 4.41
CA TRP A 64 13.87 -5.64 5.60
C TRP A 64 14.67 -5.90 6.87
N GLN A 65 14.52 -5.03 7.87
CA GLN A 65 14.81 -5.40 9.25
C GLN A 65 13.76 -6.40 9.72
N THR A 66 14.18 -7.48 10.39
CA THR A 66 13.26 -8.47 10.97
C THR A 66 13.45 -8.53 12.48
N LEU A 67 12.33 -8.56 13.21
CA LEU A 67 12.25 -8.68 14.65
C LEU A 67 11.24 -9.77 15.01
N GLU A 68 11.41 -10.39 16.19
CA GLU A 68 10.49 -11.42 16.67
C GLU A 68 10.12 -11.14 18.13
N VAL A 69 8.81 -11.22 18.43
CA VAL A 69 8.24 -10.99 19.76
C VAL A 69 7.08 -11.96 19.99
N THR A 70 6.69 -12.16 21.24
CA THR A 70 5.47 -12.92 21.60
C THR A 70 4.33 -11.98 21.95
N GLY A 71 3.08 -12.35 21.64
CA GLY A 71 1.90 -11.51 21.85
C GLY A 71 1.60 -11.21 23.33
N GLU A 72 2.15 -11.98 24.25
CA GLU A 72 1.98 -11.81 25.71
C GLU A 72 3.04 -10.89 26.31
N ASP A 73 4.14 -10.60 25.59
CA ASP A 73 5.24 -9.76 26.05
C ASP A 73 5.04 -8.30 25.60
N VAL A 74 4.25 -7.55 26.36
CA VAL A 74 3.96 -6.13 26.06
C VAL A 74 5.23 -5.27 26.02
N GLU A 75 6.18 -5.50 26.93
CA GLU A 75 7.44 -4.76 26.98
C GLU A 75 8.32 -5.08 25.76
N GLY A 76 8.37 -6.35 25.36
CA GLY A 76 9.05 -6.77 24.12
C GLY A 76 8.42 -6.17 22.86
N ILE A 77 7.09 -6.03 22.81
CA ILE A 77 6.39 -5.36 21.70
C ILE A 77 6.77 -3.87 21.65
N LEU A 78 6.81 -3.19 22.80
CA LEU A 78 7.21 -1.79 22.87
C LEU A 78 8.68 -1.58 22.43
N ASP A 79 9.61 -2.43 22.90
CA ASP A 79 11.01 -2.42 22.45
C ASP A 79 11.12 -2.63 20.92
N ALA A 80 10.35 -3.57 20.40
CA ALA A 80 10.33 -3.81 18.94
C ALA A 80 9.84 -2.60 18.14
N VAL A 81 8.83 -1.88 18.64
CA VAL A 81 8.35 -0.63 18.05
C VAL A 81 9.43 0.45 18.07
N GLU A 82 10.11 0.64 19.22
CA GLU A 82 11.20 1.63 19.35
C GLU A 82 12.36 1.31 18.39
N ARG A 83 12.74 0.05 18.28
CA ARG A 83 13.78 -0.40 17.34
C ARG A 83 13.37 -0.23 15.88
N ALA A 84 12.10 -0.49 15.56
CA ALA A 84 11.56 -0.28 14.24
C ALA A 84 11.52 1.21 13.86
N GLN A 85 11.16 2.08 14.79
CA GLN A 85 11.16 3.54 14.58
C GLN A 85 12.59 4.12 14.46
N ALA A 86 13.58 3.49 15.08
CA ALA A 86 14.98 3.89 14.97
C ALA A 86 15.62 3.48 13.64
N GLU A 87 15.07 2.46 12.94
CA GLU A 87 15.53 2.01 11.63
C GLU A 87 14.86 2.84 10.52
N THR A 88 15.61 3.73 9.90
CA THR A 88 15.09 4.65 8.88
C THR A 88 15.55 4.33 7.46
N SER A 89 16.43 3.35 7.30
CA SER A 89 17.05 3.01 6.02
C SER A 89 16.37 1.87 5.27
N ARG A 90 15.46 1.14 5.93
CA ARG A 90 14.74 -0.01 5.38
C ARG A 90 13.46 -0.28 6.18
N PRO A 91 12.45 -0.92 5.59
CA PRO A 91 11.23 -1.27 6.31
C PRO A 91 11.49 -2.34 7.38
N THR A 92 10.61 -2.41 8.38
CA THR A 92 10.69 -3.39 9.47
C THR A 92 9.52 -4.36 9.45
N PHE A 93 9.82 -5.65 9.56
CA PHE A 93 8.86 -6.74 9.69
C PHE A 93 9.01 -7.36 11.09
N ILE A 94 7.94 -7.36 11.87
CA ILE A 94 7.90 -7.87 13.24
C ILE A 94 6.99 -9.10 13.25
N ARG A 95 7.58 -10.28 13.45
CA ARG A 95 6.82 -11.50 13.72
C ARG A 95 6.31 -11.43 15.16
N LEU A 96 4.99 -11.43 15.32
CA LEU A 96 4.30 -11.48 16.61
C LEU A 96 3.68 -12.87 16.77
N SER A 97 4.35 -13.76 17.46
CA SER A 97 3.81 -15.10 17.76
C SER A 97 2.66 -14.99 18.74
N SER A 98 1.50 -15.48 18.36
CA SER A 98 0.29 -15.40 19.17
C SER A 98 -0.51 -16.71 19.11
N VAL A 99 -1.61 -16.80 19.87
CA VAL A 99 -2.53 -17.92 19.85
C VAL A 99 -3.92 -17.39 19.60
N ILE A 100 -4.52 -17.78 18.48
CA ILE A 100 -5.88 -17.33 18.13
C ILE A 100 -6.90 -17.74 19.20
N ALA A 101 -7.80 -16.82 19.55
CA ALA A 101 -8.84 -17.00 20.54
C ALA A 101 -8.37 -17.35 21.97
N TYR A 102 -7.12 -17.03 22.33
CA TYR A 102 -6.64 -17.22 23.70
C TYR A 102 -7.45 -16.37 24.71
N PRO A 103 -7.85 -16.89 25.85
CA PRO A 103 -7.79 -18.27 26.35
C PRO A 103 -9.15 -19.02 26.25
N ALA A 104 -9.72 -19.14 25.08
CA ALA A 104 -11.00 -19.83 24.87
C ALA A 104 -10.92 -21.31 25.31
N PRO A 105 -11.92 -21.85 26.04
CA PRO A 105 -11.85 -23.19 26.60
C PRO A 105 -11.71 -24.33 25.58
N THR A 106 -12.38 -24.24 24.43
CA THR A 106 -12.42 -25.32 23.43
C THR A 106 -12.10 -24.84 22.01
N LYS A 107 -12.11 -23.55 21.73
CA LYS A 107 -11.86 -22.99 20.39
C LYS A 107 -10.50 -22.32 20.24
N MET A 108 -9.72 -22.23 21.31
CA MET A 108 -8.35 -21.72 21.26
C MET A 108 -7.51 -22.59 20.32
N ASP A 109 -6.67 -21.92 19.48
CA ASP A 109 -5.75 -22.59 18.58
C ASP A 109 -6.45 -23.54 17.58
N THR A 110 -7.60 -23.15 17.06
CA THR A 110 -8.37 -23.95 16.08
C THR A 110 -8.95 -23.09 14.97
N GLY A 111 -9.15 -23.69 13.77
CA GLY A 111 -9.86 -23.05 12.67
C GLY A 111 -11.31 -22.68 13.00
N ALA A 112 -11.92 -23.29 14.03
CA ALA A 112 -13.26 -22.96 14.47
C ALA A 112 -13.40 -21.53 15.05
N SER A 113 -12.28 -20.89 15.42
CA SER A 113 -12.24 -19.49 15.85
C SER A 113 -11.90 -18.51 14.72
N HIS A 114 -11.46 -19.02 13.57
CA HIS A 114 -11.08 -18.17 12.43
C HIS A 114 -12.33 -17.58 11.75
N GLY A 115 -12.61 -16.30 11.99
CA GLY A 115 -13.72 -15.59 11.37
C GLY A 115 -15.13 -15.99 11.84
N ALA A 116 -15.25 -16.83 12.85
CA ALA A 116 -16.53 -17.28 13.41
C ALA A 116 -16.78 -16.73 14.82
N ALA A 117 -18.04 -16.51 15.16
CA ALA A 117 -18.41 -16.13 16.51
C ALA A 117 -18.07 -17.28 17.50
N LEU A 118 -17.38 -16.94 18.58
CA LEU A 118 -17.00 -17.94 19.58
C LEU A 118 -18.22 -18.56 20.28
N GLY A 119 -19.26 -17.77 20.59
CA GLY A 119 -20.46 -18.21 21.32
C GLY A 119 -20.37 -17.89 22.80
N ALA A 120 -21.54 -17.91 23.46
CA ALA A 120 -21.66 -17.43 24.84
C ALA A 120 -20.83 -18.24 25.84
N GLU A 121 -20.76 -19.56 25.66
CA GLU A 121 -20.03 -20.46 26.59
C GLU A 121 -18.52 -20.18 26.54
N GLU A 122 -17.95 -20.01 25.33
CA GLU A 122 -16.53 -19.65 25.17
C GLU A 122 -16.24 -18.27 25.77
N ILE A 123 -17.13 -17.28 25.51
CA ILE A 123 -16.96 -15.91 26.04
C ILE A 123 -16.97 -15.91 27.57
N THR A 124 -17.91 -16.66 28.20
CA THR A 124 -17.94 -16.81 29.66
C THR A 124 -16.66 -17.48 30.18
N GLY A 125 -16.16 -18.51 29.49
CA GLY A 125 -14.91 -19.18 29.85
C GLY A 125 -13.69 -18.26 29.73
N ILE A 126 -13.61 -17.46 28.66
CA ILE A 126 -12.55 -16.46 28.47
C ILE A 126 -12.57 -15.43 29.62
N LYS A 127 -13.75 -14.88 29.94
CA LYS A 127 -13.89 -13.91 31.03
C LYS A 127 -13.45 -14.48 32.37
N GLN A 128 -13.82 -15.73 32.66
CA GLN A 128 -13.39 -16.42 33.88
C GLN A 128 -11.87 -16.63 33.91
N ALA A 129 -11.27 -17.04 32.80
CA ALA A 129 -9.83 -17.23 32.71
C ALA A 129 -9.01 -15.94 32.86
N LEU A 130 -9.59 -14.81 32.43
CA LEU A 130 -8.96 -13.48 32.48
C LEU A 130 -9.39 -12.67 33.74
N ASP A 131 -10.17 -13.24 34.65
CA ASP A 131 -10.73 -12.54 35.81
C ASP A 131 -11.56 -11.28 35.43
N PHE A 132 -12.31 -11.37 34.32
CA PHE A 132 -13.21 -10.32 33.87
C PHE A 132 -14.64 -10.52 34.37
N PRO A 133 -15.42 -9.43 34.66
CA PRO A 133 -16.82 -9.53 35.00
C PRO A 133 -17.65 -10.23 33.92
N ASP A 134 -18.57 -11.14 34.34
CA ASP A 134 -19.47 -11.84 33.42
C ASP A 134 -20.73 -10.99 33.08
N GLU A 135 -20.48 -9.76 32.65
CA GLU A 135 -21.51 -8.85 32.14
C GLU A 135 -21.21 -8.43 30.70
N PRO A 136 -22.19 -8.03 29.92
CA PRO A 136 -21.96 -7.57 28.55
C PRO A 136 -21.08 -6.30 28.52
N PHE A 137 -19.98 -6.35 27.78
CA PHE A 137 -19.09 -5.22 27.52
C PHE A 137 -18.62 -4.47 28.79
N PRO A 138 -18.06 -5.16 29.79
CA PRO A 138 -17.54 -4.49 30.99
C PRO A 138 -16.37 -3.58 30.63
N VAL A 139 -16.41 -2.33 31.10
CA VAL A 139 -15.31 -1.38 30.96
C VAL A 139 -15.11 -0.70 32.32
N GLU A 140 -13.93 -0.85 32.89
CA GLU A 140 -13.57 -0.20 34.14
C GLU A 140 -13.49 1.33 33.99
N ASP A 141 -13.91 2.06 35.02
CA ASP A 141 -13.92 3.54 35.00
C ASP A 141 -12.53 4.15 34.81
N ASN A 142 -11.49 3.52 35.34
CA ASN A 142 -10.11 3.94 35.16
C ASN A 142 -9.64 3.80 33.71
N VAL A 143 -9.99 2.69 33.03
CA VAL A 143 -9.72 2.46 31.60
C VAL A 143 -10.48 3.48 30.75
N LEU A 144 -11.76 3.69 31.07
CA LEU A 144 -12.57 4.67 30.36
C LEU A 144 -12.05 6.10 30.53
N SER A 145 -11.63 6.46 31.72
CA SER A 145 -11.03 7.77 32.01
C SER A 145 -9.71 7.96 31.26
N HIS A 146 -8.84 6.92 31.27
CA HIS A 146 -7.58 6.95 30.53
C HIS A 146 -7.80 7.10 29.04
N THR A 147 -8.66 6.29 28.42
CA THR A 147 -8.92 6.37 26.99
C THR A 147 -9.57 7.70 26.58
N ARG A 148 -10.47 8.26 27.39
CA ARG A 148 -11.07 9.57 27.14
C ARG A 148 -10.08 10.74 27.28
N SER A 149 -9.01 10.60 28.05
CA SER A 149 -7.95 11.62 28.12
C SER A 149 -7.26 11.87 26.77
N LEU A 150 -7.36 10.92 25.82
CA LEU A 150 -6.90 11.07 24.45
C LEU A 150 -7.57 12.25 23.71
N ILE A 151 -8.81 12.58 24.05
CA ILE A 151 -9.58 13.66 23.42
C ILE A 151 -8.87 15.00 23.67
N GLU A 152 -8.55 15.27 24.94
CA GLU A 152 -7.85 16.52 25.33
C GLU A 152 -6.41 16.54 24.79
N ARG A 153 -5.67 15.44 24.94
CA ARG A 153 -4.29 15.31 24.41
C ARG A 153 -4.25 15.49 22.90
N GLY A 154 -5.21 14.90 22.18
CA GLY A 154 -5.33 15.04 20.73
C GLY A 154 -5.67 16.47 20.30
N ALA A 155 -6.57 17.13 21.02
CA ALA A 155 -6.92 18.53 20.77
C ALA A 155 -5.71 19.46 20.94
N GLN A 156 -4.94 19.30 22.03
CA GLN A 156 -3.72 20.07 22.29
C GLN A 156 -2.65 19.82 21.20
N ALA A 157 -2.44 18.56 20.79
CA ALA A 157 -1.50 18.23 19.72
C ALA A 157 -1.93 18.84 18.38
N HIS A 158 -3.23 18.81 18.07
CA HIS A 158 -3.78 19.43 16.87
C HIS A 158 -3.61 20.96 16.89
N GLU A 159 -3.88 21.62 18.00
CA GLU A 159 -3.68 23.07 18.13
C GLU A 159 -2.21 23.49 17.91
N GLN A 160 -1.27 22.74 18.49
CA GLN A 160 0.15 22.96 18.26
C GLN A 160 0.54 22.78 16.78
N TRP A 161 0.05 21.70 16.15
CA TRP A 161 0.27 21.47 14.74
C TRP A 161 -0.33 22.58 13.87
N GLN A 162 -1.56 23.01 14.17
CA GLN A 162 -2.23 24.09 13.43
C GLN A 162 -1.43 25.38 13.49
N GLY A 163 -0.89 25.73 14.66
CA GLY A 163 -0.03 26.92 14.80
C GLY A 163 1.25 26.83 13.94
N LEU A 164 1.86 25.64 13.85
CA LEU A 164 3.02 25.42 12.98
C LEU A 164 2.63 25.50 11.49
N PHE A 165 1.49 24.92 11.13
CA PHE A 165 0.97 24.93 9.77
C PHE A 165 0.64 26.36 9.30
N ASP A 166 -0.02 27.17 10.14
CA ASP A 166 -0.37 28.55 9.83
C ASP A 166 0.89 29.42 9.63
N ALA A 167 1.89 29.26 10.51
CA ALA A 167 3.17 29.93 10.37
C ALA A 167 3.96 29.52 9.12
N TRP A 168 3.85 28.26 8.73
CA TRP A 168 4.42 27.77 7.47
C TRP A 168 3.67 28.32 6.26
N ALA A 169 2.34 28.33 6.30
CA ALA A 169 1.48 28.83 5.23
C ALA A 169 1.73 30.32 4.93
N GLU A 170 1.88 31.14 5.99
CA GLU A 170 2.21 32.57 5.86
C GLU A 170 3.55 32.78 5.13
N LYS A 171 4.55 31.95 5.42
CA LYS A 171 5.88 32.04 4.77
C LYS A 171 5.94 31.42 3.38
N ASN A 172 4.98 30.56 3.03
CA ASN A 172 4.99 29.77 1.79
C ASN A 172 3.62 29.83 1.08
N PRO A 173 3.11 31.01 0.68
CA PRO A 173 1.75 31.15 0.15
C PRO A 173 1.51 30.35 -1.14
N GLU A 174 2.50 30.22 -2.01
CA GLU A 174 2.39 29.41 -3.22
C GLU A 174 2.27 27.91 -2.92
N ASN A 175 3.09 27.41 -2.01
CA ASN A 175 3.02 26.01 -1.56
C ASN A 175 1.70 25.73 -0.82
N LYS A 176 1.20 26.72 -0.04
CA LYS A 176 -0.10 26.59 0.62
C LYS A 176 -1.25 26.51 -0.41
N ALA A 177 -1.23 27.34 -1.43
CA ALA A 177 -2.21 27.26 -2.52
C ALA A 177 -2.15 25.91 -3.27
N LEU A 178 -0.94 25.41 -3.53
CA LEU A 178 -0.76 24.07 -4.11
C LEU A 178 -1.30 22.98 -3.16
N PHE A 179 -0.98 23.05 -1.88
CA PHE A 179 -1.47 22.12 -0.87
C PHE A 179 -3.00 22.07 -0.85
N ASP A 180 -3.67 23.23 -0.81
CA ASP A 180 -5.14 23.31 -0.79
C ASP A 180 -5.74 22.69 -2.05
N ARG A 181 -5.19 23.02 -3.22
CA ARG A 181 -5.62 22.44 -4.49
C ARG A 181 -5.45 20.94 -4.54
N LEU A 182 -4.33 20.41 -4.05
CA LEU A 182 -4.08 18.97 -4.03
C LEU A 182 -5.08 18.22 -3.13
N TYR A 183 -5.38 18.78 -1.96
CA TYR A 183 -6.36 18.19 -1.03
C TYR A 183 -7.81 18.36 -1.48
N SER A 184 -8.16 19.48 -2.13
CA SER A 184 -9.48 19.65 -2.76
C SER A 184 -9.63 18.83 -4.05
N ARG A 185 -8.53 18.26 -4.57
CA ARG A 185 -8.45 17.51 -5.83
C ARG A 185 -8.91 18.31 -7.05
N GLU A 186 -8.91 19.63 -6.98
CA GLU A 186 -9.20 20.51 -8.12
C GLU A 186 -8.06 20.46 -9.15
N LEU A 187 -8.43 20.56 -10.42
CA LEU A 187 -7.46 20.70 -11.49
C LEU A 187 -7.09 22.18 -11.67
N PRO A 188 -5.83 22.51 -11.94
CA PRO A 188 -5.46 23.90 -12.19
C PRO A 188 -6.12 24.41 -13.48
N ALA A 189 -6.46 25.68 -13.52
CA ALA A 189 -7.02 26.30 -14.72
C ALA A 189 -6.07 26.12 -15.92
N GLY A 190 -6.60 25.67 -17.04
CA GLY A 190 -5.83 25.43 -18.25
C GLY A 190 -4.88 24.22 -18.20
N PHE A 191 -5.10 23.28 -17.29
CA PHE A 191 -4.28 22.05 -17.15
C PHE A 191 -4.17 21.26 -18.47
N ASP A 192 -5.16 21.39 -19.34
CA ASP A 192 -5.30 20.71 -20.62
C ASP A 192 -4.89 21.56 -21.83
N ALA A 193 -4.46 22.79 -21.63
CA ALA A 193 -4.14 23.74 -22.71
C ALA A 193 -3.00 23.24 -23.64
N GLU A 194 -2.08 22.43 -23.14
CA GLU A 194 -1.00 21.84 -23.91
C GLU A 194 -1.29 20.40 -24.38
N VAL A 195 -2.48 19.86 -24.09
CA VAL A 195 -2.85 18.52 -24.58
C VAL A 195 -2.95 18.56 -26.11
N PRO A 196 -2.20 17.69 -26.81
CA PRO A 196 -2.16 17.74 -28.27
C PRO A 196 -3.50 17.33 -28.90
N SER A 197 -3.77 17.87 -30.07
CA SER A 197 -4.81 17.42 -30.98
C SER A 197 -4.20 16.95 -32.30
N TRP A 198 -4.89 16.10 -33.00
CA TRP A 198 -4.43 15.53 -34.28
C TRP A 198 -5.45 15.80 -35.37
N ASP A 199 -4.96 16.02 -36.58
CA ASP A 199 -5.82 16.24 -37.73
C ASP A 199 -6.54 14.95 -38.19
N ALA A 200 -7.71 15.12 -38.80
CA ALA A 200 -8.43 14.00 -39.37
C ALA A 200 -7.62 13.34 -40.50
N GLY A 201 -7.37 12.03 -40.37
CA GLY A 201 -6.56 11.27 -41.33
C GLY A 201 -5.08 11.10 -40.94
N GLU A 202 -4.63 11.72 -39.85
CA GLU A 202 -3.33 11.45 -39.31
C GLU A 202 -3.25 10.01 -38.72
N SER A 203 -2.21 9.29 -39.06
CA SER A 203 -2.00 7.91 -38.60
C SER A 203 -1.04 7.89 -37.42
N LEU A 204 -1.55 7.65 -36.23
CA LEU A 204 -0.77 7.61 -34.99
C LEU A 204 -1.19 6.40 -34.16
N ALA A 205 -0.23 5.67 -33.62
CA ALA A 205 -0.53 4.62 -32.63
C ALA A 205 -1.10 5.24 -31.34
N THR A 206 -2.18 4.68 -30.80
CA THR A 206 -2.87 5.19 -29.61
C THR A 206 -1.95 5.37 -28.41
N ARG A 207 -0.98 4.48 -28.22
CA ARG A 207 0.05 4.62 -27.16
C ARG A 207 0.94 5.85 -27.34
N LYS A 208 1.15 6.34 -28.58
CA LYS A 208 1.89 7.58 -28.87
C LYS A 208 1.07 8.81 -28.58
N ALA A 209 -0.23 8.77 -28.85
CA ALA A 209 -1.17 9.82 -28.45
C ALA A 209 -1.22 9.90 -26.90
N SER A 210 -1.32 8.77 -26.23
CA SER A 210 -1.26 8.67 -24.77
C SER A 210 0.06 9.23 -24.19
N GLU A 211 1.21 8.91 -24.81
CA GLU A 211 2.51 9.48 -24.42
C GLU A 211 2.50 11.00 -24.50
N ALA A 212 2.07 11.55 -25.64
CA ALA A 212 2.05 12.99 -25.85
C ALA A 212 1.13 13.71 -24.85
N THR A 213 -0.02 13.13 -24.56
CA THR A 213 -0.95 13.62 -23.52
C THR A 213 -0.30 13.53 -22.12
N LEU A 214 0.34 12.41 -21.77
CA LEU A 214 1.03 12.25 -20.49
C LEU A 214 2.13 13.30 -20.30
N GLN A 215 2.92 13.61 -21.37
CA GLN A 215 3.95 14.64 -21.28
C GLN A 215 3.36 16.03 -21.06
N ALA A 216 2.24 16.37 -21.69
CA ALA A 216 1.55 17.65 -21.50
C ALA A 216 1.02 17.76 -20.06
N LEU A 217 0.27 16.76 -19.60
CA LEU A 217 -0.27 16.73 -18.23
C LEU A 217 0.83 16.68 -17.16
N GLY A 218 1.91 15.98 -17.41
CA GLY A 218 3.05 15.88 -16.48
C GLY A 218 3.75 17.21 -16.20
N LYS A 219 3.62 18.22 -17.07
CA LYS A 219 4.14 19.57 -16.83
C LYS A 219 3.24 20.40 -15.92
N THR A 220 1.92 20.22 -16.02
CA THR A 220 0.92 21.05 -15.33
C THR A 220 0.43 20.42 -14.04
N LEU A 221 0.56 19.09 -13.88
CA LEU A 221 0.10 18.32 -12.72
C LEU A 221 1.29 17.69 -11.99
N PRO A 222 1.92 18.38 -11.03
CA PRO A 222 3.00 17.81 -10.24
C PRO A 222 2.59 16.58 -9.41
N GLU A 223 1.30 16.46 -9.10
CA GLU A 223 0.69 15.33 -8.41
C GLU A 223 0.49 14.08 -9.30
N LEU A 224 0.78 14.14 -10.58
CA LEU A 224 0.69 12.99 -11.47
C LEU A 224 1.92 12.11 -11.29
N TRP A 225 1.72 10.93 -10.70
CA TRP A 225 2.75 9.93 -10.40
C TRP A 225 2.41 8.60 -11.03
N GLY A 226 3.39 7.88 -11.50
CA GLY A 226 3.10 6.55 -11.99
C GLY A 226 4.20 5.93 -12.81
N GLY A 227 3.89 4.82 -13.44
CA GLY A 227 4.85 4.07 -14.23
C GLY A 227 4.27 2.78 -14.76
N SER A 228 5.07 1.73 -14.80
CA SER A 228 4.68 0.49 -15.45
C SER A 228 5.20 -0.73 -14.70
N ALA A 229 4.53 -1.86 -14.90
CA ALA A 229 5.03 -3.18 -14.55
C ALA A 229 6.06 -3.65 -15.60
N ASP A 230 7.27 -3.06 -15.55
CA ASP A 230 8.43 -3.37 -16.41
C ASP A 230 8.24 -3.10 -17.92
N LEU A 231 7.18 -2.41 -18.32
CA LEU A 231 6.85 -2.18 -19.73
C LEU A 231 6.88 -0.71 -20.14
N ALA A 232 7.52 0.17 -19.35
CA ALA A 232 7.48 1.61 -19.54
C ALA A 232 7.91 2.07 -20.94
N GLY A 233 8.90 1.41 -21.54
CA GLY A 233 9.37 1.69 -22.91
C GLY A 233 8.34 1.30 -23.98
N SER A 234 7.60 0.21 -23.76
CA SER A 234 6.58 -0.26 -24.71
C SER A 234 5.25 0.48 -24.54
N THR A 235 4.86 0.79 -23.30
CA THR A 235 3.62 1.52 -22.98
C THR A 235 3.78 3.04 -23.13
N ASN A 236 5.01 3.54 -23.24
CA ASN A 236 5.36 4.97 -23.33
C ASN A 236 4.85 5.79 -22.13
N THR A 237 5.04 5.30 -20.92
CA THR A 237 4.47 5.87 -19.69
C THR A 237 5.50 6.47 -18.73
N ILE A 238 6.66 6.86 -19.21
CA ILE A 238 7.64 7.66 -18.45
C ILE A 238 7.34 9.15 -18.60
N ILE A 239 7.25 9.87 -17.50
CA ILE A 239 7.24 11.35 -17.49
C ILE A 239 8.67 11.81 -17.72
N LYS A 240 8.95 12.31 -18.94
CA LYS A 240 10.30 12.73 -19.35
C LYS A 240 10.79 13.91 -18.50
N GLY A 241 12.05 13.86 -18.08
CA GLY A 241 12.63 14.89 -17.23
C GLY A 241 12.28 14.80 -15.76
N SER A 242 11.46 13.82 -15.37
CA SER A 242 11.16 13.53 -13.95
C SER A 242 12.03 12.34 -13.50
N PRO A 243 12.66 12.41 -12.32
CA PRO A 243 13.39 11.28 -11.77
C PRO A 243 12.47 10.09 -11.43
N SER A 244 13.10 8.93 -11.24
CA SER A 244 12.45 7.75 -10.67
C SER A 244 12.27 7.92 -9.17
N PHE A 245 11.16 7.40 -8.63
CA PHE A 245 10.93 7.36 -7.19
C PHE A 245 11.82 6.29 -6.54
N GLY A 246 12.55 6.66 -5.50
CA GLY A 246 13.33 5.75 -4.68
C GLY A 246 14.61 6.37 -4.14
N PRO A 247 15.39 5.61 -3.37
CA PRO A 247 16.69 6.07 -2.88
C PRO A 247 17.69 6.23 -4.03
N GLU A 248 18.60 7.19 -3.92
CA GLU A 248 19.63 7.44 -4.93
C GLU A 248 20.45 6.18 -5.28
N ALA A 249 20.60 5.28 -4.31
CA ALA A 249 21.36 4.03 -4.45
C ALA A 249 20.79 3.07 -5.52
N ILE A 250 19.51 3.18 -5.89
CA ILE A 250 18.92 2.37 -6.98
C ILE A 250 19.05 3.02 -8.36
N SER A 251 19.71 4.16 -8.47
CA SER A 251 19.97 4.79 -9.77
C SER A 251 20.75 3.87 -10.70
N THR A 252 20.37 3.91 -11.97
CA THR A 252 20.99 3.12 -13.03
C THR A 252 21.57 4.03 -14.10
N ARG A 253 22.21 3.45 -15.09
CA ARG A 253 22.70 4.21 -16.24
C ARG A 253 21.61 5.01 -16.96
N ASN A 254 20.36 4.51 -16.95
CA ASN A 254 19.26 5.08 -17.72
C ASN A 254 18.27 5.87 -16.86
N PHE A 255 18.26 5.66 -15.56
CA PHE A 255 17.29 6.24 -14.63
C PHE A 255 18.00 6.77 -13.39
N SER A 256 17.89 8.09 -13.15
CA SER A 256 18.24 8.65 -11.85
C SER A 256 17.07 8.47 -10.88
N ALA A 257 17.35 8.10 -9.63
CA ALA A 257 16.35 7.95 -8.59
C ALA A 257 16.58 8.97 -7.48
N GLU A 258 15.48 9.49 -6.96
CA GLU A 258 15.44 10.35 -5.77
C GLU A 258 14.08 10.21 -5.04
N PRO A 259 13.99 10.52 -3.74
CA PRO A 259 12.75 10.39 -2.99
C PRO A 259 11.58 11.23 -3.52
N GLY A 260 11.86 12.31 -4.25
CA GLY A 260 10.85 13.16 -4.90
C GLY A 260 10.50 12.76 -6.33
N GLY A 261 11.06 11.66 -6.83
CA GLY A 261 10.80 11.18 -8.19
C GLY A 261 9.34 10.79 -8.41
N ARG A 262 8.86 10.96 -9.65
CA ARG A 262 7.45 10.69 -10.01
C ARG A 262 7.27 9.46 -10.90
N ASN A 263 8.36 8.94 -11.47
CA ASN A 263 8.33 7.70 -12.25
C ASN A 263 8.49 6.50 -11.31
N LEU A 264 7.47 5.66 -11.22
CA LEU A 264 7.48 4.45 -10.40
C LEU A 264 7.81 3.23 -11.25
N HIS A 265 8.78 2.45 -10.81
CA HIS A 265 9.16 1.20 -11.47
C HIS A 265 8.69 0.03 -10.60
N PHE A 266 7.59 -0.60 -11.01
CA PHE A 266 6.98 -1.69 -10.22
C PHE A 266 7.67 -3.04 -10.46
N GLY A 267 8.46 -3.16 -11.55
CA GLY A 267 8.94 -4.46 -12.01
C GLY A 267 7.81 -5.32 -12.55
N ILE A 268 8.04 -6.61 -12.77
CA ILE A 268 7.02 -7.54 -13.27
C ILE A 268 6.12 -7.95 -12.09
N ARG A 269 5.21 -7.03 -11.71
CA ARG A 269 4.33 -7.13 -10.53
C ARG A 269 3.01 -6.38 -10.78
N GLU A 270 2.18 -6.87 -11.67
CA GLU A 270 0.95 -6.18 -12.07
C GLU A 270 -0.05 -6.08 -10.93
N HIS A 271 -0.21 -7.14 -10.13
CA HIS A 271 -1.11 -7.14 -8.97
C HIS A 271 -0.61 -6.17 -7.89
N GLY A 272 0.66 -6.27 -7.51
CA GLY A 272 1.30 -5.35 -6.57
C GLY A 272 1.26 -3.90 -7.05
N MET A 273 1.49 -3.65 -8.36
CA MET A 273 1.39 -2.32 -8.94
C MET A 273 0.02 -1.70 -8.67
N VAL A 274 -1.05 -2.39 -9.04
CA VAL A 274 -2.41 -1.82 -8.89
C VAL A 274 -2.80 -1.70 -7.42
N ALA A 275 -2.41 -2.65 -6.56
CA ALA A 275 -2.66 -2.56 -5.12
C ALA A 275 -1.95 -1.35 -4.49
N ILE A 276 -0.69 -1.10 -4.84
CA ILE A 276 0.08 0.07 -4.40
C ILE A 276 -0.55 1.38 -4.90
N LEU A 277 -0.97 1.42 -6.17
CA LEU A 277 -1.64 2.60 -6.73
C LEU A 277 -2.97 2.91 -6.02
N ASN A 278 -3.76 1.88 -5.67
CA ASN A 278 -4.95 2.05 -4.84
C ASN A 278 -4.59 2.69 -3.49
N GLY A 279 -3.54 2.21 -2.82
CA GLY A 279 -3.06 2.78 -1.57
C GLY A 279 -2.61 4.24 -1.71
N ILE A 280 -1.88 4.58 -2.76
CA ILE A 280 -1.45 5.96 -3.07
C ILE A 280 -2.67 6.86 -3.29
N ALA A 281 -3.67 6.41 -4.07
CA ALA A 281 -4.89 7.17 -4.34
C ALA A 281 -5.71 7.43 -3.06
N LEU A 282 -5.82 6.43 -2.19
CA LEU A 282 -6.55 6.52 -0.92
C LEU A 282 -5.83 7.40 0.12
N HIS A 283 -4.49 7.40 0.11
CA HIS A 283 -3.71 8.24 1.02
C HIS A 283 -3.94 9.74 0.80
N GLY A 284 -4.13 10.14 -0.46
CA GLY A 284 -4.44 11.54 -0.64
C GLY A 284 -4.05 12.25 -1.92
N PRO A 285 -3.20 13.28 -1.86
CA PRO A 285 -3.21 14.34 -2.88
C PRO A 285 -2.62 13.95 -4.25
N THR A 286 -2.07 12.75 -4.39
CA THR A 286 -1.51 12.28 -5.66
C THR A 286 -2.57 11.72 -6.61
N ARG A 287 -2.28 11.77 -7.91
CA ARG A 287 -3.07 11.18 -9.00
C ARG A 287 -2.24 10.06 -9.62
N PRO A 288 -2.38 8.82 -9.11
CA PRO A 288 -1.52 7.73 -9.55
C PRO A 288 -2.00 7.10 -10.86
N TYR A 289 -1.04 6.67 -11.69
CA TYR A 289 -1.31 5.86 -12.87
C TYR A 289 -0.38 4.64 -12.93
N GLY A 290 -0.89 3.56 -13.52
CA GLY A 290 -0.12 2.34 -13.76
C GLY A 290 -0.38 1.76 -15.14
N ALA A 291 0.67 1.26 -15.76
CA ALA A 291 0.62 0.77 -17.13
C ALA A 291 1.12 -0.66 -17.27
N THR A 292 0.44 -1.40 -18.11
CA THR A 292 0.88 -2.69 -18.64
C THR A 292 0.15 -2.97 -19.96
N PHE A 293 0.41 -4.11 -20.60
CA PHE A 293 -0.42 -4.55 -21.72
C PHE A 293 -1.81 -4.96 -21.22
N LEU A 294 -2.84 -4.81 -22.03
CA LEU A 294 -4.19 -5.21 -21.64
C LEU A 294 -4.27 -6.68 -21.25
N GLN A 295 -3.55 -7.56 -21.94
CA GLN A 295 -3.43 -8.98 -21.59
C GLN A 295 -3.05 -9.21 -20.12
N PHE A 296 -2.13 -8.41 -19.59
CA PHE A 296 -1.64 -8.57 -18.20
C PHE A 296 -2.54 -7.92 -17.15
N SER A 297 -3.65 -7.28 -17.55
CA SER A 297 -4.69 -6.88 -16.61
C SER A 297 -5.28 -8.06 -15.84
N ASP A 298 -5.21 -9.28 -16.40
CA ASP A 298 -5.62 -10.51 -15.72
C ASP A 298 -4.82 -10.76 -14.44
N TYR A 299 -3.51 -10.49 -14.44
CA TYR A 299 -2.71 -10.59 -13.22
C TYR A 299 -3.14 -9.56 -12.16
N ALA A 300 -3.58 -8.39 -12.58
CA ALA A 300 -3.98 -7.30 -11.69
C ALA A 300 -5.47 -7.31 -11.31
N ARG A 301 -6.25 -8.24 -11.83
CA ARG A 301 -7.73 -8.24 -11.75
C ARG A 301 -8.27 -8.06 -10.34
N GLY A 302 -7.68 -8.73 -9.34
CA GLY A 302 -8.07 -8.61 -7.93
C GLY A 302 -7.96 -7.19 -7.42
N ALA A 303 -6.82 -6.53 -7.64
CA ALA A 303 -6.58 -5.16 -7.22
C ALA A 303 -7.39 -4.13 -8.01
N VAL A 304 -7.62 -4.34 -9.32
CA VAL A 304 -8.51 -3.50 -10.15
C VAL A 304 -9.94 -3.55 -9.60
N ARG A 305 -10.44 -4.74 -9.28
CA ARG A 305 -11.77 -4.91 -8.67
C ARG A 305 -11.86 -4.18 -7.33
N LEU A 306 -10.83 -4.31 -6.47
CA LEU A 306 -10.79 -3.62 -5.18
C LEU A 306 -10.72 -2.10 -5.35
N GLY A 307 -9.95 -1.60 -6.31
CA GLY A 307 -9.93 -0.18 -6.65
C GLY A 307 -11.32 0.37 -7.00
N ALA A 308 -12.08 -0.36 -7.82
CA ALA A 308 -13.45 0.00 -8.14
C ALA A 308 -14.37 -0.05 -6.92
N LEU A 309 -14.25 -1.08 -6.08
CA LEU A 309 -15.04 -1.22 -4.86
C LEU A 309 -14.76 -0.11 -3.84
N MET A 310 -13.50 0.30 -3.70
CA MET A 310 -13.06 1.38 -2.83
C MET A 310 -13.25 2.77 -3.44
N GLN A 311 -13.69 2.85 -4.71
CA GLN A 311 -13.80 4.09 -5.48
C GLN A 311 -12.47 4.87 -5.54
N SER A 312 -11.37 4.16 -5.70
CA SER A 312 -10.02 4.73 -5.79
C SER A 312 -9.81 5.39 -7.15
N ASP A 313 -9.31 6.63 -7.15
CA ASP A 313 -8.97 7.39 -8.37
C ASP A 313 -7.61 6.95 -8.92
N VAL A 314 -7.55 5.79 -9.56
CA VAL A 314 -6.37 5.26 -10.22
C VAL A 314 -6.57 5.27 -11.73
N TYR A 315 -5.57 5.74 -12.48
CA TYR A 315 -5.59 5.71 -13.93
C TYR A 315 -4.86 4.45 -14.42
N HIS A 316 -5.58 3.56 -15.07
CA HIS A 316 -5.03 2.38 -15.70
C HIS A 316 -4.74 2.64 -17.17
N VAL A 317 -3.49 2.45 -17.60
CA VAL A 317 -3.06 2.62 -18.99
C VAL A 317 -2.82 1.23 -19.58
N TRP A 318 -3.85 0.68 -20.21
CA TRP A 318 -3.77 -0.60 -20.90
C TRP A 318 -3.42 -0.36 -22.38
N THR A 319 -2.25 -0.84 -22.79
CA THR A 319 -1.80 -0.74 -24.18
C THR A 319 -1.80 -2.11 -24.86
N HIS A 320 -1.47 -2.15 -26.15
CA HIS A 320 -1.47 -3.40 -26.92
C HIS A 320 -2.83 -4.11 -26.86
N ASP A 321 -3.90 -3.32 -27.00
CA ASP A 321 -5.28 -3.68 -26.75
C ASP A 321 -6.06 -4.08 -28.03
N SER A 322 -5.39 -4.14 -29.19
CA SER A 322 -5.99 -4.49 -30.46
C SER A 322 -5.92 -6.00 -30.74
N ILE A 323 -7.02 -6.56 -31.16
CA ILE A 323 -7.05 -7.94 -31.71
C ILE A 323 -6.21 -8.11 -32.98
N GLY A 324 -5.87 -6.99 -33.64
CA GLY A 324 -5.00 -6.95 -34.82
C GLY A 324 -3.51 -6.89 -34.53
N LEU A 325 -3.10 -6.89 -33.25
CA LEU A 325 -1.71 -6.94 -32.83
C LEU A 325 -1.15 -8.35 -33.12
N GLY A 326 -0.30 -8.52 -34.10
CA GLY A 326 0.08 -9.85 -34.61
C GLY A 326 1.43 -10.38 -34.10
N GLU A 327 2.38 -9.49 -33.80
CA GLU A 327 3.78 -9.90 -33.58
C GLU A 327 4.01 -10.52 -32.20
N ASP A 328 3.32 -10.06 -31.18
CA ASP A 328 3.54 -10.50 -29.80
C ASP A 328 2.98 -11.90 -29.50
N GLY A 329 2.06 -12.39 -30.32
CA GLY A 329 1.49 -13.71 -30.24
C GLY A 329 0.46 -13.90 -29.10
N PRO A 330 -0.04 -15.14 -28.91
CA PRO A 330 -1.20 -15.42 -28.06
C PRO A 330 -0.97 -15.18 -26.57
N THR A 331 0.28 -15.10 -26.12
CA THR A 331 0.61 -14.81 -24.71
C THR A 331 0.47 -13.33 -24.36
N HIS A 332 0.41 -12.43 -25.38
CA HIS A 332 0.40 -10.99 -25.21
C HIS A 332 -0.79 -10.30 -25.90
N GLN A 333 -1.56 -11.02 -26.69
CA GLN A 333 -2.70 -10.52 -27.45
C GLN A 333 -4.01 -10.66 -26.66
N PRO A 334 -4.77 -9.59 -26.44
CA PRO A 334 -5.96 -9.61 -25.59
C PRO A 334 -7.23 -9.94 -26.38
N VAL A 335 -7.27 -11.05 -27.07
CA VAL A 335 -8.40 -11.43 -27.95
C VAL A 335 -9.68 -11.64 -27.14
N GLU A 336 -9.58 -12.28 -26.00
CA GLU A 336 -10.68 -12.63 -25.11
C GLU A 336 -11.06 -11.54 -24.10
N HIS A 337 -10.31 -10.45 -24.03
CA HIS A 337 -10.54 -9.33 -23.09
C HIS A 337 -11.52 -8.27 -23.61
N LEU A 338 -11.90 -8.34 -24.89
CA LEU A 338 -12.71 -7.34 -25.57
C LEU A 338 -14.17 -7.77 -25.77
#